data_9aa37d94a6d56fe6ed9539c3acd6c3e2
#
_entry.id   9aa37d94a6d56fe6ed9539c3acd6c3e2
#
_cell.length_a   1.000
_cell.length_b   1.000
_cell.length_c   1.000
_cell.angle_alpha   90.00
_cell.angle_beta   90.00
_cell.angle_gamma   90.00
#
_symmetry.space_group_name_H-M   'P 1'
#
loop_
_entity.id
_entity.type
_entity.pdbx_description
1 polymer ?
#
loop_
_entity_poly.entity_id
_entity_poly.type
_entity_poly.pdbx_seq_one_letter_code
_entity_poly.pdbx_strand_id
1 'polypeptide(L)'
;MYSLDEVRNVDPEIAQAIVDEQNRQNSHIELIASENWVSKAVMAAMGSPLTNKYAEGYPGKRYYGGCECVDVVEEIARDRAKELFGCEYVNVQPHSGAQANMAVFFAVLEPGDTFMGMNLDHGGHLSHGSPVNMSGKYFKCVPYGVNDDGFLDYDNVRKIALECRPKMIVAGASAYARTIDFKKFREIADEVEAVLMVDIAHIAGLVAAGLHPSPIPYAHVTTTTTHKTLRGPRGGMIMSSQEVADKYNFNKAIFPGTQGGPLMHVIAAKAVCFKEALSDDFKIYMKNVADNAQALCKALQARDIRIVSGGTDNHLMLVDLTNYDLTGKALEKLLDEAHITANKNTIPNDPKSPFVTSGIRLGTPAATSRGLNTADMEQVAEAISIVIKEGEAGIGKAQAIIKTLTDKYPLV
;
A
#
# COMPACT_ATOMS: atom_id res chain seq x y z
N MET A 1 29.23 3.51 9.32
CA MET A 1 27.76 3.36 9.23
C MET A 1 27.29 3.15 10.66
N TYR A 2 26.24 3.86 11.09
CA TYR A 2 25.71 3.72 12.46
C TYR A 2 25.21 2.29 12.69
N SER A 3 25.41 1.77 13.89
CA SER A 3 25.08 0.41 14.27
C SER A 3 24.09 0.37 15.44
N LEU A 4 23.51 -0.79 15.70
CA LEU A 4 22.65 -1.01 16.86
C LEU A 4 23.40 -0.82 18.20
N ASP A 5 24.73 -0.98 18.19
CA ASP A 5 25.54 -0.79 19.40
C ASP A 5 25.54 0.67 19.87
N GLU A 6 25.46 1.63 18.94
CA GLU A 6 25.32 3.05 19.31
C GLU A 6 23.99 3.31 20.01
N VAL A 7 22.91 2.67 19.55
CA VAL A 7 21.60 2.73 20.24
C VAL A 7 21.71 2.07 21.60
N ARG A 8 22.30 0.88 21.67
CA ARG A 8 22.42 0.12 22.93
C ARG A 8 23.23 0.85 23.99
N ASN A 9 24.24 1.60 23.59
CA ASN A 9 25.08 2.38 24.52
C ASN A 9 24.33 3.59 25.11
N VAL A 10 23.30 4.10 24.42
CA VAL A 10 22.50 5.26 24.86
C VAL A 10 21.19 4.81 25.49
N ASP A 11 20.53 3.84 24.86
CA ASP A 11 19.21 3.35 25.27
C ASP A 11 19.11 1.83 25.04
N PRO A 12 19.46 1.03 26.02
CA PRO A 12 19.42 -0.42 25.92
C PRO A 12 17.99 -0.99 25.78
N GLU A 13 16.96 -0.29 26.28
CA GLU A 13 15.56 -0.71 26.18
C GLU A 13 15.08 -0.62 24.73
N ILE A 14 15.35 0.47 24.04
CA ILE A 14 15.04 0.61 22.62
C ILE A 14 15.88 -0.35 21.77
N ALA A 15 17.15 -0.56 22.08
CA ALA A 15 17.98 -1.52 21.38
C ALA A 15 17.40 -2.94 21.52
N GLN A 16 16.92 -3.32 22.72
CA GLN A 16 16.28 -4.62 22.94
C GLN A 16 14.97 -4.75 22.13
N ALA A 17 14.10 -3.73 22.14
CA ALA A 17 12.87 -3.74 21.36
C ALA A 17 13.11 -3.91 19.84
N ILE A 18 14.18 -3.31 19.32
CA ILE A 18 14.60 -3.50 17.91
C ILE A 18 15.02 -4.96 17.65
N VAL A 19 15.78 -5.56 18.58
CA VAL A 19 16.19 -6.96 18.48
C VAL A 19 14.97 -7.89 18.56
N ASP A 20 14.03 -7.61 19.46
CA ASP A 20 12.81 -8.40 19.62
C ASP A 20 11.95 -8.37 18.36
N GLU A 21 11.78 -7.18 17.73
CA GLU A 21 11.08 -7.07 16.45
C GLU A 21 11.81 -7.80 15.32
N GLN A 22 13.14 -7.73 15.27
CA GLN A 22 13.92 -8.50 14.29
C GLN A 22 13.73 -10.01 14.47
N ASN A 23 13.68 -10.49 15.70
CA ASN A 23 13.42 -11.90 16.02
C ASN A 23 12.00 -12.30 15.62
N ARG A 24 11.00 -11.45 15.90
CA ARG A 24 9.63 -11.67 15.45
C ARG A 24 9.56 -11.80 13.94
N GLN A 25 10.14 -10.85 13.20
CA GLN A 25 10.17 -10.87 11.73
C GLN A 25 10.85 -12.14 11.19
N ASN A 26 11.94 -12.58 11.81
CA ASN A 26 12.63 -13.81 11.41
C ASN A 26 11.80 -15.07 11.63
N SER A 27 11.00 -15.13 12.70
CA SER A 27 10.22 -16.31 13.09
C SER A 27 8.84 -16.40 12.43
N HIS A 28 8.35 -15.33 11.82
CA HIS A 28 7.01 -15.26 11.24
C HIS A 28 7.04 -15.21 9.71
N ILE A 29 6.00 -15.72 9.07
CA ILE A 29 5.70 -15.42 7.65
C ILE A 29 4.75 -14.23 7.60
N GLU A 30 5.22 -13.14 6.98
CA GLU A 30 4.48 -11.90 6.85
C GLU A 30 3.56 -11.95 5.63
N LEU A 31 2.25 -11.88 5.87
CA LEU A 31 1.20 -11.87 4.85
C LEU A 31 0.32 -10.61 4.90
N ILE A 32 0.69 -9.58 5.69
CA ILE A 32 0.04 -8.27 5.58
C ILE A 32 0.36 -7.68 4.22
N ALA A 33 -0.66 -7.49 3.39
CA ALA A 33 -0.51 -7.08 1.98
C ALA A 33 0.16 -5.71 1.78
N SER A 34 0.22 -4.89 2.82
CA SER A 34 0.82 -3.55 2.84
C SER A 34 2.22 -3.51 3.46
N GLU A 35 2.80 -4.66 3.80
CA GLU A 35 4.16 -4.76 4.34
C GLU A 35 5.15 -5.38 3.36
N ASN A 36 6.43 -5.05 3.53
CA ASN A 36 7.50 -5.56 2.70
C ASN A 36 8.86 -5.42 3.39
N TRP A 37 9.86 -6.16 2.91
CA TRP A 37 11.24 -6.08 3.38
C TRP A 37 12.05 -5.20 2.44
N VAL A 38 12.50 -4.06 2.93
CA VAL A 38 13.35 -3.14 2.16
C VAL A 38 14.79 -3.68 2.06
N SER A 39 15.52 -3.25 1.02
CA SER A 39 16.93 -3.60 0.87
C SER A 39 17.81 -2.94 1.94
N LYS A 40 19.01 -3.52 2.16
CA LYS A 40 20.05 -2.91 3.02
C LYS A 40 20.45 -1.51 2.53
N ALA A 41 20.39 -1.25 1.22
CA ALA A 41 20.68 0.06 0.63
C ALA A 41 19.64 1.10 1.00
N VAL A 42 18.35 0.75 0.97
CA VAL A 42 17.24 1.59 1.43
C VAL A 42 17.39 1.90 2.93
N MET A 43 17.68 0.88 3.76
CA MET A 43 17.90 1.07 5.21
C MET A 43 19.12 1.96 5.49
N ALA A 44 20.21 1.81 4.74
CA ALA A 44 21.40 2.64 4.89
C ALA A 44 21.14 4.11 4.53
N ALA A 45 20.34 4.36 3.50
CA ALA A 45 19.93 5.73 3.15
C ALA A 45 19.04 6.37 4.22
N MET A 46 18.14 5.58 4.84
CA MET A 46 17.31 6.03 5.96
C MET A 46 18.13 6.45 7.19
N GLY A 47 19.22 5.74 7.49
CA GLY A 47 20.14 6.05 8.60
C GLY A 47 21.25 7.03 8.23
N SER A 48 21.11 7.84 7.17
CA SER A 48 22.15 8.76 6.69
C SER A 48 22.13 10.12 7.40
N PRO A 49 23.23 10.91 7.33
CA PRO A 49 23.30 12.26 7.88
C PRO A 49 22.30 13.26 7.27
N LEU A 50 21.61 12.89 6.18
CA LEU A 50 20.58 13.72 5.57
C LEU A 50 19.40 14.01 6.52
N THR A 51 19.23 13.22 7.57
CA THR A 51 18.26 13.48 8.65
C THR A 51 18.51 14.81 9.36
N ASN A 52 19.74 15.32 9.35
CA ASN A 52 20.12 16.56 10.02
C ASN A 52 19.74 17.82 9.22
N LYS A 53 19.42 17.67 7.92
CA LYS A 53 19.26 18.82 7.03
C LYS A 53 17.84 19.33 6.92
N TYR A 54 17.65 20.60 7.28
CA TYR A 54 16.39 21.32 7.08
C TYR A 54 16.34 21.90 5.66
N ALA A 55 15.32 21.53 4.86
CA ALA A 55 15.28 21.83 3.42
C ALA A 55 13.88 22.27 2.93
N GLU A 56 13.19 23.15 3.69
CA GLU A 56 11.91 23.73 3.26
C GLU A 56 12.01 24.39 1.89
N GLY A 57 10.97 24.22 1.09
CA GLY A 57 10.95 24.62 -0.31
C GLY A 57 11.28 23.45 -1.24
N TYR A 58 11.86 23.75 -2.39
CA TYR A 58 12.12 22.78 -3.47
C TYR A 58 13.51 22.99 -4.04
N PRO A 59 14.09 22.04 -4.79
CA PRO A 59 15.42 22.20 -5.39
C PRO A 59 15.58 23.54 -6.11
N GLY A 60 16.68 24.23 -5.83
CA GLY A 60 16.97 25.56 -6.36
C GLY A 60 16.13 26.71 -5.81
N LYS A 61 15.14 26.41 -4.95
CA LYS A 61 14.22 27.39 -4.34
C LYS A 61 13.97 27.06 -2.87
N ARG A 62 15.04 26.85 -2.09
CA ARG A 62 14.98 26.56 -0.66
C ARG A 62 14.89 27.82 0.19
N TYR A 63 14.27 27.68 1.35
CA TYR A 63 14.25 28.77 2.37
C TYR A 63 15.51 28.81 3.20
N TYR A 64 16.38 27.79 3.15
CA TYR A 64 17.59 27.64 3.95
C TYR A 64 18.83 27.45 3.07
N GLY A 65 19.99 27.90 3.55
CA GLY A 65 21.27 27.63 2.91
C GLY A 65 21.77 26.22 3.10
N GLY A 66 22.82 25.82 2.38
CA GLY A 66 23.47 24.50 2.49
C GLY A 66 22.65 23.37 1.95
N CYS A 67 21.81 23.61 0.92
CA CYS A 67 20.90 22.61 0.34
C CYS A 67 21.42 22.01 -0.97
N GLU A 68 22.61 22.34 -1.42
CA GLU A 68 23.18 21.89 -2.69
C GLU A 68 23.22 20.37 -2.83
N CYS A 69 23.53 19.64 -1.76
CA CYS A 69 23.57 18.17 -1.78
C CYS A 69 22.15 17.55 -1.73
N VAL A 70 21.25 18.10 -0.92
CA VAL A 70 19.89 17.60 -0.81
C VAL A 70 19.06 17.94 -2.04
N ASP A 71 19.38 19.01 -2.76
CA ASP A 71 18.78 19.32 -4.06
C ASP A 71 19.08 18.22 -5.07
N VAL A 72 20.33 17.76 -5.13
CA VAL A 72 20.72 16.63 -5.98
C VAL A 72 19.94 15.37 -5.60
N VAL A 73 19.79 15.07 -4.31
CA VAL A 73 19.04 13.90 -3.83
C VAL A 73 17.58 13.96 -4.25
N GLU A 74 16.92 15.11 -4.07
CA GLU A 74 15.51 15.25 -4.41
C GLU A 74 15.27 15.21 -5.93
N GLU A 75 16.14 15.86 -6.74
CA GLU A 75 16.04 15.77 -8.20
C GLU A 75 16.24 14.34 -8.71
N ILE A 76 17.23 13.60 -8.20
CA ILE A 76 17.40 12.18 -8.55
C ILE A 76 16.15 11.37 -8.22
N ALA A 77 15.53 11.60 -7.05
CA ALA A 77 14.30 10.90 -6.68
C ALA A 77 13.15 11.21 -7.64
N ARG A 78 12.98 12.50 -8.00
CA ARG A 78 11.95 12.97 -8.93
C ARG A 78 12.15 12.39 -10.33
N ASP A 79 13.37 12.45 -10.86
CA ASP A 79 13.69 11.96 -12.21
C ASP A 79 13.49 10.46 -12.33
N ARG A 80 13.94 9.69 -11.35
CA ARG A 80 13.73 8.24 -11.31
C ARG A 80 12.24 7.86 -11.20
N ALA A 81 11.47 8.60 -10.42
CA ALA A 81 10.03 8.37 -10.31
C ALA A 81 9.31 8.72 -11.62
N LYS A 82 9.70 9.79 -12.31
CA LYS A 82 9.17 10.12 -13.65
C LYS A 82 9.47 9.03 -14.67
N GLU A 83 10.71 8.53 -14.69
CA GLU A 83 11.13 7.42 -15.57
C GLU A 83 10.33 6.15 -15.26
N LEU A 84 10.20 5.79 -13.96
CA LEU A 84 9.55 4.57 -13.50
C LEU A 84 8.06 4.51 -13.85
N PHE A 85 7.35 5.62 -13.73
CA PHE A 85 5.90 5.67 -13.94
C PHE A 85 5.47 6.31 -15.27
N GLY A 86 6.39 6.94 -16.00
CA GLY A 86 6.10 7.59 -17.26
C GLY A 86 5.26 8.87 -17.10
N CYS A 87 5.54 9.69 -16.09
CA CYS A 87 4.81 10.93 -15.80
C CYS A 87 5.72 12.17 -15.91
N GLU A 88 5.10 13.35 -16.12
CA GLU A 88 5.84 14.60 -16.32
C GLU A 88 6.20 15.30 -15.01
N TYR A 89 5.30 15.21 -14.02
CA TYR A 89 5.46 15.87 -12.73
C TYR A 89 5.45 14.83 -11.59
N VAL A 90 6.35 15.04 -10.63
CA VAL A 90 6.44 14.25 -9.39
C VAL A 90 6.76 15.17 -8.22
N ASN A 91 6.04 14.98 -7.10
CA ASN A 91 6.42 15.49 -5.80
C ASN A 91 6.72 14.31 -4.86
N VAL A 92 7.97 14.20 -4.38
CA VAL A 92 8.45 13.11 -3.52
C VAL A 92 8.47 13.47 -2.03
N GLN A 93 8.02 14.68 -1.67
CA GLN A 93 8.07 15.17 -0.29
C GLN A 93 6.97 14.63 0.64
N PRO A 94 5.79 14.11 0.19
CA PRO A 94 4.80 13.59 1.12
C PRO A 94 5.40 12.56 2.09
N HIS A 95 5.17 12.78 3.41
CA HIS A 95 5.68 11.90 4.47
C HIS A 95 4.97 10.54 4.49
N SER A 96 3.74 10.49 3.99
CA SER A 96 2.93 9.27 3.86
C SER A 96 1.97 9.36 2.68
N GLY A 97 1.38 8.22 2.29
CA GLY A 97 0.29 8.22 1.29
C GLY A 97 -0.92 9.04 1.74
N ALA A 98 -1.28 8.96 3.03
CA ALA A 98 -2.38 9.76 3.57
C ALA A 98 -2.13 11.28 3.46
N GLN A 99 -0.88 11.73 3.64
CA GLN A 99 -0.52 13.13 3.46
C GLN A 99 -0.44 13.54 1.98
N ALA A 100 -0.03 12.64 1.10
CA ALA A 100 -0.15 12.86 -0.35
C ALA A 100 -1.61 13.06 -0.74
N ASN A 101 -2.51 12.18 -0.28
CA ASN A 101 -3.95 12.29 -0.52
C ASN A 101 -4.51 13.60 0.06
N MET A 102 -4.16 13.95 1.30
CA MET A 102 -4.60 15.18 1.95
C MET A 102 -4.22 16.42 1.15
N ALA A 103 -2.97 16.48 0.66
CA ALA A 103 -2.53 17.61 -0.15
C ALA A 103 -3.31 17.72 -1.46
N VAL A 104 -3.60 16.61 -2.15
CA VAL A 104 -4.43 16.59 -3.35
C VAL A 104 -5.86 17.02 -3.04
N PHE A 105 -6.45 16.55 -1.96
CA PHE A 105 -7.79 16.97 -1.54
C PHE A 105 -7.88 18.48 -1.36
N PHE A 106 -6.96 19.08 -0.59
CA PHE A 106 -6.94 20.54 -0.37
C PHE A 106 -6.51 21.36 -1.58
N ALA A 107 -5.82 20.76 -2.56
CA ALA A 107 -5.50 21.44 -3.81
C ALA A 107 -6.71 21.49 -4.78
N VAL A 108 -7.58 20.49 -4.73
CA VAL A 108 -8.66 20.27 -5.71
C VAL A 108 -10.03 20.69 -5.15
N LEU A 109 -10.25 20.54 -3.85
CA LEU A 109 -11.56 20.69 -3.20
C LEU A 109 -11.54 21.80 -2.16
N GLU A 110 -12.70 22.45 -2.01
CA GLU A 110 -12.99 23.32 -0.86
C GLU A 110 -13.74 22.54 0.22
N PRO A 111 -13.61 22.91 1.52
CA PRO A 111 -14.36 22.26 2.59
C PRO A 111 -15.86 22.22 2.31
N GLY A 112 -16.46 21.04 2.45
CA GLY A 112 -17.87 20.79 2.13
C GLY A 112 -18.14 20.31 0.71
N ASP A 113 -17.16 20.33 -0.19
CA ASP A 113 -17.31 19.80 -1.53
C ASP A 113 -17.58 18.29 -1.52
N THR A 114 -18.36 17.85 -2.52
CA THR A 114 -18.68 16.42 -2.70
C THR A 114 -17.59 15.74 -3.52
N PHE A 115 -17.14 14.58 -3.07
CA PHE A 115 -16.31 13.66 -3.82
C PHE A 115 -16.81 12.23 -3.70
N MET A 116 -16.38 11.36 -4.61
CA MET A 116 -16.65 9.92 -4.54
C MET A 116 -15.38 9.14 -4.18
N GLY A 117 -15.54 8.10 -3.34
CA GLY A 117 -14.47 7.17 -2.98
C GLY A 117 -15.02 5.76 -2.79
N MET A 118 -14.14 4.76 -2.85
CA MET A 118 -14.57 3.38 -2.60
C MET A 118 -15.01 3.19 -1.15
N ASN A 119 -16.15 2.53 -0.95
CA ASN A 119 -16.66 2.19 0.37
C ASN A 119 -15.61 1.42 1.19
N LEU A 120 -15.45 1.78 2.46
CA LEU A 120 -14.50 1.14 3.38
C LEU A 120 -14.76 -0.36 3.52
N ASP A 121 -16.02 -0.76 3.64
CA ASP A 121 -16.43 -2.16 3.79
C ASP A 121 -16.22 -2.98 2.50
N HIS A 122 -16.03 -2.29 1.36
CA HIS A 122 -15.73 -2.90 0.06
C HIS A 122 -14.25 -2.81 -0.34
N GLY A 123 -13.40 -2.40 0.60
CA GLY A 123 -11.95 -2.35 0.40
C GLY A 123 -11.35 -0.96 0.19
N GLY A 124 -12.12 0.12 0.39
CA GLY A 124 -11.62 1.49 0.35
C GLY A 124 -10.57 1.77 1.45
N HIS A 125 -9.75 2.80 1.23
CA HIS A 125 -8.79 3.27 2.22
C HIS A 125 -9.42 4.31 3.15
N LEU A 126 -8.95 4.39 4.42
CA LEU A 126 -9.45 5.38 5.38
C LEU A 126 -9.37 6.82 4.87
N SER A 127 -8.32 7.16 4.10
CA SER A 127 -8.17 8.50 3.50
C SER A 127 -9.04 8.73 2.25
N HIS A 128 -9.92 7.80 1.90
CA HIS A 128 -10.88 7.93 0.80
C HIS A 128 -12.31 8.23 1.27
N GLY A 129 -12.48 8.87 2.44
CA GLY A 129 -13.77 9.35 2.90
C GLY A 129 -14.26 8.79 4.24
N SER A 130 -13.39 8.11 5.01
CA SER A 130 -13.75 7.67 6.36
C SER A 130 -14.19 8.86 7.23
N PRO A 131 -15.30 8.76 7.97
CA PRO A 131 -15.78 9.82 8.85
C PRO A 131 -14.79 10.22 9.94
N VAL A 132 -13.84 9.34 10.29
CA VAL A 132 -12.80 9.64 11.30
C VAL A 132 -11.54 10.23 10.67
N ASN A 133 -11.40 10.19 9.34
CA ASN A 133 -10.30 10.78 8.60
C ASN A 133 -10.62 12.22 8.18
N MET A 134 -9.58 13.03 7.90
CA MET A 134 -9.75 14.38 7.40
C MET A 134 -10.65 14.43 6.14
N SER A 135 -10.52 13.44 5.24
CA SER A 135 -11.30 13.39 4.00
C SER A 135 -12.81 13.33 4.25
N GLY A 136 -13.26 12.58 5.26
CA GLY A 136 -14.68 12.53 5.64
C GLY A 136 -15.11 13.63 6.62
N LYS A 137 -14.14 14.34 7.26
CA LYS A 137 -14.44 15.45 8.17
C LYS A 137 -14.57 16.79 7.44
N TYR A 138 -13.75 17.04 6.44
CA TYR A 138 -13.74 18.31 5.71
C TYR A 138 -14.60 18.28 4.45
N PHE A 139 -14.78 17.10 3.84
CA PHE A 139 -15.47 16.93 2.57
C PHE A 139 -16.64 15.95 2.68
N LYS A 140 -17.57 16.03 1.73
CA LYS A 140 -18.73 15.13 1.68
C LYS A 140 -18.43 13.94 0.79
N CYS A 141 -18.12 12.78 1.38
CA CYS A 141 -17.90 11.54 0.65
C CYS A 141 -19.23 10.88 0.27
N VAL A 142 -19.38 10.52 -1.01
CA VAL A 142 -20.43 9.63 -1.51
C VAL A 142 -19.75 8.34 -1.94
N PRO A 143 -19.96 7.21 -1.24
CA PRO A 143 -19.26 5.97 -1.52
C PRO A 143 -19.79 5.25 -2.74
N TYR A 144 -18.91 4.59 -3.49
CA TYR A 144 -19.24 3.55 -4.46
C TYR A 144 -18.67 2.20 -3.99
N GLY A 145 -19.12 1.10 -4.58
CA GLY A 145 -18.74 -0.22 -4.09
C GLY A 145 -18.53 -1.25 -5.19
N VAL A 146 -18.50 -2.51 -4.75
CA VAL A 146 -18.50 -3.69 -5.60
C VAL A 146 -19.88 -4.31 -5.67
N ASN A 147 -20.12 -5.14 -6.69
CA ASN A 147 -21.32 -5.96 -6.80
C ASN A 147 -21.26 -7.18 -5.84
N ASP A 148 -22.30 -8.01 -5.84
CA ASP A 148 -22.39 -9.20 -4.96
C ASP A 148 -21.31 -10.25 -5.23
N ASP A 149 -20.72 -10.25 -6.43
CA ASP A 149 -19.60 -11.13 -6.80
C ASP A 149 -18.24 -10.57 -6.37
N GLY A 150 -18.20 -9.37 -5.79
CA GLY A 150 -16.97 -8.70 -5.31
C GLY A 150 -16.19 -7.96 -6.40
N PHE A 151 -16.82 -7.63 -7.54
CA PHE A 151 -16.21 -6.84 -8.62
C PHE A 151 -16.70 -5.39 -8.60
N LEU A 152 -15.82 -4.44 -9.00
CA LEU A 152 -16.23 -3.05 -9.22
C LEU A 152 -17.37 -2.98 -10.23
N ASP A 153 -18.47 -2.35 -9.82
CA ASP A 153 -19.64 -2.10 -10.65
C ASP A 153 -19.56 -0.70 -11.27
N TYR A 154 -18.95 -0.60 -12.44
CA TYR A 154 -18.74 0.67 -13.14
C TYR A 154 -20.04 1.35 -13.55
N ASP A 155 -21.11 0.60 -13.84
CA ASP A 155 -22.43 1.16 -14.16
C ASP A 155 -23.03 1.83 -12.92
N ASN A 156 -22.90 1.21 -11.76
CA ASN A 156 -23.30 1.79 -10.49
C ASN A 156 -22.43 3.00 -10.10
N VAL A 157 -21.11 2.93 -10.33
CA VAL A 157 -20.21 4.09 -10.14
C VAL A 157 -20.67 5.28 -10.98
N ARG A 158 -20.96 5.05 -12.28
CA ARG A 158 -21.48 6.07 -13.19
C ARG A 158 -22.81 6.64 -12.73
N LYS A 159 -23.77 5.80 -12.32
CA LYS A 159 -25.06 6.21 -11.80
C LYS A 159 -24.90 7.13 -10.59
N ILE A 160 -24.11 6.75 -9.60
CA ILE A 160 -23.84 7.55 -8.40
C ILE A 160 -23.17 8.88 -8.79
N ALA A 161 -22.22 8.89 -9.71
CA ALA A 161 -21.55 10.10 -10.18
C ALA A 161 -22.52 11.09 -10.83
N LEU A 162 -23.44 10.61 -11.67
CA LEU A 162 -24.47 11.43 -12.29
C LEU A 162 -25.45 12.02 -11.28
N GLU A 163 -25.78 11.28 -10.23
CA GLU A 163 -26.70 11.71 -9.16
C GLU A 163 -26.06 12.76 -8.26
N CYS A 164 -24.81 12.55 -7.80
CA CYS A 164 -24.17 13.41 -6.80
C CYS A 164 -23.29 14.53 -7.39
N ARG A 165 -22.94 14.46 -8.69
CA ARG A 165 -22.10 15.44 -9.38
C ARG A 165 -20.85 15.83 -8.56
N PRO A 166 -19.94 14.87 -8.26
CA PRO A 166 -18.80 15.13 -7.41
C PRO A 166 -17.78 16.02 -8.14
N LYS A 167 -17.02 16.81 -7.38
CA LYS A 167 -15.87 17.55 -7.94
C LYS A 167 -14.64 16.67 -8.14
N MET A 168 -14.57 15.54 -7.43
CA MET A 168 -13.47 14.59 -7.55
C MET A 168 -13.99 13.16 -7.38
N ILE A 169 -13.42 12.23 -8.17
CA ILE A 169 -13.60 10.79 -8.00
C ILE A 169 -12.24 10.20 -7.62
N VAL A 170 -12.20 9.48 -6.49
CA VAL A 170 -11.01 8.77 -6.03
C VAL A 170 -11.14 7.30 -6.40
N ALA A 171 -10.31 6.82 -7.31
CA ALA A 171 -10.15 5.41 -7.63
C ALA A 171 -8.95 4.82 -6.90
N GLY A 172 -9.03 3.55 -6.52
CA GLY A 172 -7.99 2.84 -5.76
C GLY A 172 -8.55 2.17 -4.52
N ALA A 173 -7.85 1.17 -4.04
CA ALA A 173 -8.32 0.32 -2.94
C ALA A 173 -7.18 -0.22 -2.09
N SER A 174 -7.50 -0.55 -0.82
CA SER A 174 -6.60 -1.23 0.11
C SER A 174 -6.83 -2.75 0.15
N ALA A 175 -8.01 -3.20 -0.27
CA ALA A 175 -8.43 -4.60 -0.14
C ALA A 175 -9.28 -5.04 -1.33
N TYR A 176 -8.84 -4.73 -2.55
CA TYR A 176 -9.47 -5.15 -3.79
C TYR A 176 -8.52 -6.02 -4.60
N ALA A 177 -8.91 -7.26 -4.85
CA ALA A 177 -8.03 -8.29 -5.43
C ALA A 177 -8.03 -8.31 -6.97
N ARG A 178 -8.82 -7.48 -7.63
CA ARG A 178 -9.00 -7.50 -9.08
C ARG A 178 -8.38 -6.29 -9.76
N THR A 179 -8.20 -6.40 -11.07
CA THR A 179 -7.72 -5.30 -11.90
C THR A 179 -8.72 -4.15 -11.90
N ILE A 180 -8.23 -2.91 -11.78
CA ILE A 180 -9.03 -1.68 -11.86
C ILE A 180 -8.90 -1.10 -13.26
N ASP A 181 -10.02 -0.82 -13.90
CA ASP A 181 -10.09 -0.15 -15.21
C ASP A 181 -10.12 1.37 -15.01
N PHE A 182 -8.94 2.00 -15.07
CA PHE A 182 -8.81 3.45 -14.91
C PHE A 182 -9.39 4.23 -16.08
N LYS A 183 -9.47 3.62 -17.27
CA LYS A 183 -10.09 4.26 -18.44
C LYS A 183 -11.59 4.47 -18.21
N LYS A 184 -12.30 3.46 -17.68
CA LYS A 184 -13.72 3.60 -17.31
C LYS A 184 -13.94 4.67 -16.24
N PHE A 185 -13.07 4.73 -15.23
CA PHE A 185 -13.14 5.81 -14.23
C PHE A 185 -12.93 7.18 -14.86
N ARG A 186 -12.03 7.31 -15.84
CA ARG A 186 -11.81 8.56 -16.57
C ARG A 186 -13.04 8.97 -17.38
N GLU A 187 -13.64 8.05 -18.12
CA GLU A 187 -14.86 8.30 -18.89
C GLU A 187 -15.99 8.79 -17.99
N ILE A 188 -16.18 8.16 -16.81
CA ILE A 188 -17.17 8.60 -15.84
C ILE A 188 -16.84 9.98 -15.26
N ALA A 189 -15.58 10.23 -14.93
CA ALA A 189 -15.15 11.52 -14.39
C ALA A 189 -15.38 12.66 -15.39
N ASP A 190 -15.06 12.44 -16.66
CA ASP A 190 -15.27 13.42 -17.75
C ASP A 190 -16.77 13.72 -17.95
N GLU A 191 -17.64 12.72 -17.84
CA GLU A 191 -19.09 12.90 -17.99
C GLU A 191 -19.71 13.81 -16.92
N VAL A 192 -19.08 13.89 -15.74
CA VAL A 192 -19.55 14.74 -14.62
C VAL A 192 -18.60 15.92 -14.34
N GLU A 193 -17.60 16.14 -15.19
CA GLU A 193 -16.59 17.21 -15.07
C GLU A 193 -15.78 17.12 -13.75
N ALA A 194 -15.59 15.91 -13.23
CA ALA A 194 -14.85 15.66 -12.00
C ALA A 194 -13.35 15.46 -12.25
N VAL A 195 -12.53 15.81 -11.27
CA VAL A 195 -11.11 15.41 -11.25
C VAL A 195 -11.01 13.93 -10.91
N LEU A 196 -10.33 13.15 -11.74
CA LEU A 196 -10.00 11.77 -11.40
C LEU A 196 -8.67 11.74 -10.64
N MET A 197 -8.72 11.39 -9.37
CA MET A 197 -7.58 11.03 -8.54
C MET A 197 -7.48 9.51 -8.46
N VAL A 198 -6.28 8.96 -8.66
CA VAL A 198 -6.04 7.51 -8.53
C VAL A 198 -4.97 7.26 -7.48
N ASP A 199 -5.33 6.52 -6.43
CA ASP A 199 -4.40 6.06 -5.39
C ASP A 199 -3.96 4.63 -5.69
N ILE A 200 -2.70 4.47 -6.13
CA ILE A 200 -2.11 3.16 -6.45
C ILE A 200 -1.25 2.58 -5.32
N ALA A 201 -1.38 3.07 -4.11
CA ALA A 201 -0.50 2.70 -2.99
C ALA A 201 -0.29 1.18 -2.87
N HIS A 202 -1.32 0.37 -3.03
CA HIS A 202 -1.23 -1.08 -2.94
C HIS A 202 -0.58 -1.73 -4.17
N ILE A 203 -0.82 -1.19 -5.35
CA ILE A 203 -0.44 -1.79 -6.64
C ILE A 203 0.73 -1.08 -7.33
N ALA A 204 1.38 -0.10 -6.67
CA ALA A 204 2.43 0.71 -7.29
C ALA A 204 3.57 -0.11 -7.90
N GLY A 205 4.00 -1.17 -7.21
CA GLY A 205 5.03 -2.07 -7.74
C GLY A 205 4.55 -2.85 -8.98
N LEU A 206 3.30 -3.29 -9.00
CA LEU A 206 2.70 -3.98 -10.16
C LEU A 206 2.57 -3.04 -11.35
N VAL A 207 2.15 -1.78 -11.11
CA VAL A 207 2.09 -0.73 -12.16
C VAL A 207 3.49 -0.45 -12.71
N ALA A 208 4.48 -0.25 -11.83
CA ALA A 208 5.87 -0.01 -12.23
C ALA A 208 6.47 -1.17 -13.04
N ALA A 209 6.08 -2.40 -12.75
CA ALA A 209 6.54 -3.61 -13.45
C ALA A 209 5.70 -3.93 -14.71
N GLY A 210 4.65 -3.17 -15.01
CA GLY A 210 3.76 -3.42 -16.16
C GLY A 210 2.80 -4.60 -15.98
N LEU A 211 2.57 -5.04 -14.74
CA LEU A 211 1.69 -6.18 -14.39
C LEU A 211 0.27 -5.76 -13.98
N HIS A 212 0.03 -4.45 -13.86
CA HIS A 212 -1.29 -3.84 -13.71
C HIS A 212 -1.34 -2.61 -14.63
N PRO A 213 -2.50 -2.29 -15.24
CA PRO A 213 -2.65 -1.08 -16.04
C PRO A 213 -2.20 0.17 -15.29
N SER A 214 -1.47 1.05 -15.98
CA SER A 214 -1.06 2.34 -15.43
C SER A 214 -2.22 3.33 -15.42
N PRO A 215 -2.44 4.08 -14.33
CA PRO A 215 -3.41 5.16 -14.29
C PRO A 215 -2.92 6.43 -15.00
N ILE A 216 -1.59 6.60 -15.18
CA ILE A 216 -0.98 7.85 -15.66
C ILE A 216 -1.63 8.41 -16.94
N PRO A 217 -2.00 7.60 -17.95
CA PRO A 217 -2.67 8.11 -19.14
C PRO A 217 -4.11 8.60 -18.91
N TYR A 218 -4.71 8.25 -17.78
CA TYR A 218 -6.14 8.47 -17.52
C TYR A 218 -6.39 9.40 -16.32
N ALA A 219 -5.62 9.28 -15.27
CA ALA A 219 -5.79 10.08 -14.06
C ALA A 219 -5.36 11.53 -14.28
N HIS A 220 -6.08 12.48 -13.68
CA HIS A 220 -5.58 13.84 -13.54
C HIS A 220 -4.44 13.90 -12.55
N VAL A 221 -4.56 13.18 -11.44
CA VAL A 221 -3.51 13.06 -10.42
C VAL A 221 -3.46 11.64 -9.87
N THR A 222 -2.25 11.14 -9.68
CA THR A 222 -1.99 9.82 -9.08
C THR A 222 -1.21 10.00 -7.80
N THR A 223 -1.64 9.32 -6.73
CA THR A 223 -0.90 9.24 -5.47
C THR A 223 -0.46 7.82 -5.20
N THR A 224 0.57 7.67 -4.39
CA THR A 224 1.03 6.36 -3.94
C THR A 224 1.77 6.45 -2.62
N THR A 225 1.91 5.30 -1.96
CA THR A 225 2.96 5.05 -0.95
C THR A 225 4.20 4.46 -1.62
N THR A 226 5.33 4.49 -0.94
CA THR A 226 6.58 3.92 -1.44
C THR A 226 6.99 2.59 -0.78
N HIS A 227 6.28 2.16 0.28
CA HIS A 227 6.70 1.08 1.18
C HIS A 227 5.91 -0.25 1.08
N LYS A 228 4.96 -0.37 0.14
CA LYS A 228 4.17 -1.60 -0.05
C LYS A 228 4.78 -2.46 -1.17
N THR A 229 4.05 -2.68 -2.27
CA THR A 229 4.58 -3.43 -3.41
C THR A 229 5.81 -2.78 -4.05
N LEU A 230 5.97 -1.46 -3.93
CA LEU A 230 7.16 -0.75 -4.44
C LEU A 230 8.44 -1.03 -3.62
N ARG A 231 8.33 -1.62 -2.43
CA ARG A 231 9.43 -2.10 -1.59
C ARG A 231 10.44 -1.02 -1.17
N GLY A 232 9.96 0.20 -0.94
CA GLY A 232 10.79 1.34 -0.51
C GLY A 232 10.58 1.75 0.96
N PRO A 233 11.13 2.92 1.35
CA PRO A 233 10.91 3.47 2.68
C PRO A 233 9.45 3.89 2.87
N ARG A 234 9.01 4.00 4.11
CA ARG A 234 7.69 4.57 4.42
C ARG A 234 7.63 6.03 3.97
N GLY A 235 6.69 6.34 3.09
CA GLY A 235 6.52 7.66 2.50
C GLY A 235 5.39 7.66 1.49
N GLY A 236 5.15 8.83 0.89
CA GLY A 236 4.17 9.04 -0.18
C GLY A 236 4.74 9.81 -1.36
N MET A 237 3.95 9.91 -2.43
CA MET A 237 4.33 10.61 -3.66
C MET A 237 3.07 11.06 -4.41
N ILE A 238 3.17 12.18 -5.13
CA ILE A 238 2.14 12.70 -6.03
C ILE A 238 2.71 12.77 -7.45
N MET A 239 1.94 12.32 -8.43
CA MET A 239 2.30 12.29 -9.86
C MET A 239 1.19 12.86 -10.72
N SER A 240 1.53 13.58 -11.78
CA SER A 240 0.55 14.09 -12.76
C SER A 240 1.24 14.51 -14.07
N SER A 241 0.46 15.06 -15.02
CA SER A 241 1.02 15.91 -16.06
C SER A 241 1.50 17.24 -15.47
N GLN A 242 2.39 17.95 -16.20
CA GLN A 242 2.85 19.27 -15.76
C GLN A 242 1.70 20.29 -15.74
N GLU A 243 0.81 20.24 -16.73
CA GLU A 243 -0.37 21.10 -16.82
C GLU A 243 -1.27 20.99 -15.57
N VAL A 244 -1.58 19.77 -15.14
CA VAL A 244 -2.41 19.54 -13.96
C VAL A 244 -1.68 19.98 -12.67
N ALA A 245 -0.38 19.74 -12.59
CA ALA A 245 0.44 20.18 -11.46
C ALA A 245 0.46 21.71 -11.32
N ASP A 246 0.56 22.42 -12.43
CA ASP A 246 0.55 23.88 -12.45
C ASP A 246 -0.84 24.45 -12.11
N LYS A 247 -1.90 23.82 -12.64
CA LYS A 247 -3.29 24.20 -12.36
C LYS A 247 -3.64 24.12 -10.88
N TYR A 248 -3.27 23.02 -10.19
CA TYR A 248 -3.61 22.77 -8.80
C TYR A 248 -2.49 23.11 -7.83
N ASN A 249 -1.29 23.44 -8.31
CA ASN A 249 -0.13 23.80 -7.52
C ASN A 249 0.18 22.81 -6.39
N PHE A 250 0.37 21.53 -6.73
CA PHE A 250 0.61 20.47 -5.74
C PHE A 250 1.87 20.72 -4.89
N ASN A 251 2.88 21.42 -5.41
CA ASN A 251 4.03 21.83 -4.61
C ASN A 251 3.61 22.72 -3.45
N LYS A 252 2.76 23.72 -3.68
CA LYS A 252 2.24 24.59 -2.64
C LYS A 252 1.31 23.85 -1.68
N ALA A 253 0.55 22.89 -2.18
CA ALA A 253 -0.32 22.06 -1.35
C ALA A 253 0.47 21.19 -0.36
N ILE A 254 1.65 20.72 -0.74
CA ILE A 254 2.58 20.03 0.18
C ILE A 254 3.29 21.07 1.07
N PHE A 255 4.09 21.95 0.49
CA PHE A 255 4.80 22.97 1.25
C PHE A 255 4.46 24.39 0.75
N PRO A 256 3.94 25.26 1.62
CA PRO A 256 3.72 25.11 3.06
C PRO A 256 2.32 24.61 3.44
N GLY A 257 1.52 24.08 2.50
CA GLY A 257 0.09 23.80 2.68
C GLY A 257 -0.21 22.76 3.76
N THR A 258 0.43 21.61 3.72
CA THR A 258 0.16 20.48 4.63
C THR A 258 1.38 19.95 5.36
N GLN A 259 2.59 20.35 4.96
CA GLN A 259 3.86 19.94 5.57
C GLN A 259 4.82 21.13 5.72
N GLY A 260 5.82 20.98 6.59
CA GLY A 260 7.00 21.83 6.72
C GLY A 260 8.22 21.19 6.04
N GLY A 261 9.34 21.06 6.76
CA GLY A 261 10.59 20.51 6.23
C GLY A 261 10.45 19.08 5.72
N PRO A 262 10.93 18.78 4.50
CA PRO A 262 10.92 17.44 3.95
C PRO A 262 11.89 16.51 4.69
N LEU A 263 11.63 15.23 4.68
CA LEU A 263 12.49 14.19 5.29
C LEU A 263 13.54 13.76 4.26
N MET A 264 14.68 14.45 4.22
CA MET A 264 15.68 14.25 3.16
C MET A 264 16.31 12.86 3.16
N HIS A 265 16.49 12.22 4.33
CA HIS A 265 16.93 10.84 4.45
C HIS A 265 15.90 9.85 3.87
N VAL A 266 14.60 10.12 4.02
CA VAL A 266 13.53 9.32 3.40
C VAL A 266 13.50 9.53 1.89
N ILE A 267 13.70 10.77 1.40
CA ILE A 267 13.77 11.06 -0.04
C ILE A 267 14.97 10.36 -0.67
N ALA A 268 16.12 10.32 0.00
CA ALA A 268 17.27 9.55 -0.45
C ALA A 268 16.94 8.04 -0.56
N ALA A 269 16.29 7.51 0.45
CA ALA A 269 15.84 6.11 0.44
C ALA A 269 14.79 5.83 -0.67
N LYS A 270 13.89 6.77 -0.97
CA LYS A 270 13.00 6.72 -2.15
C LYS A 270 13.81 6.67 -3.44
N ALA A 271 14.83 7.52 -3.58
CA ALA A 271 15.69 7.53 -4.77
C ALA A 271 16.42 6.18 -4.98
N VAL A 272 16.87 5.54 -3.90
CA VAL A 272 17.46 4.18 -3.95
C VAL A 272 16.38 3.17 -4.37
N CYS A 273 15.23 3.18 -3.73
CA CYS A 273 14.11 2.30 -4.08
C CYS A 273 13.70 2.41 -5.56
N PHE A 274 13.59 3.62 -6.10
CA PHE A 274 13.23 3.83 -7.51
C PHE A 274 14.33 3.30 -8.45
N LYS A 275 15.60 3.41 -8.06
CA LYS A 275 16.70 2.79 -8.83
C LYS A 275 16.60 1.28 -8.87
N GLU A 276 16.25 0.65 -7.74
CA GLU A 276 15.98 -0.80 -7.68
C GLU A 276 14.75 -1.17 -8.53
N ALA A 277 13.67 -0.37 -8.44
CA ALA A 277 12.43 -0.62 -9.17
C ALA A 277 12.55 -0.48 -10.70
N LEU A 278 13.53 0.28 -11.19
CA LEU A 278 13.86 0.40 -12.62
C LEU A 278 14.61 -0.81 -13.16
N SER A 279 15.06 -1.75 -12.33
CA SER A 279 15.80 -2.93 -12.75
C SER A 279 14.91 -4.06 -13.27
N ASP A 280 15.47 -4.94 -14.09
CA ASP A 280 14.77 -6.16 -14.52
C ASP A 280 14.53 -7.14 -13.35
N ASP A 281 15.42 -7.16 -12.37
CA ASP A 281 15.25 -7.97 -11.14
C ASP A 281 13.97 -7.58 -10.39
N PHE A 282 13.59 -6.30 -10.38
CA PHE A 282 12.35 -5.85 -9.78
C PHE A 282 11.12 -6.34 -10.55
N LYS A 283 11.16 -6.38 -11.88
CA LYS A 283 10.08 -6.95 -12.70
C LYS A 283 9.89 -8.43 -12.44
N ILE A 284 11.01 -9.17 -12.31
CA ILE A 284 11.01 -10.60 -11.93
C ILE A 284 10.41 -10.76 -10.53
N TYR A 285 10.83 -9.93 -9.56
CA TYR A 285 10.29 -9.95 -8.21
C TYR A 285 8.77 -9.72 -8.21
N MET A 286 8.27 -8.70 -8.91
CA MET A 286 6.84 -8.40 -8.96
C MET A 286 6.03 -9.49 -9.66
N LYS A 287 6.60 -10.13 -10.69
CA LYS A 287 5.99 -11.31 -11.29
C LYS A 287 5.86 -12.45 -10.27
N ASN A 288 6.91 -12.72 -9.52
CA ASN A 288 6.88 -13.74 -8.46
C ASN A 288 5.87 -13.39 -7.36
N VAL A 289 5.69 -12.11 -7.02
CA VAL A 289 4.64 -11.65 -6.08
C VAL A 289 3.25 -12.03 -6.59
N ALA A 290 2.96 -11.74 -7.85
CA ALA A 290 1.66 -12.08 -8.46
C ALA A 290 1.46 -13.60 -8.59
N ASP A 291 2.48 -14.33 -9.03
CA ASP A 291 2.43 -15.79 -9.16
C ASP A 291 2.22 -16.46 -7.79
N ASN A 292 2.90 -15.98 -6.74
CA ASN A 292 2.73 -16.46 -5.37
C ASN A 292 1.31 -16.17 -4.84
N ALA A 293 0.75 -14.99 -5.14
CA ALA A 293 -0.62 -14.65 -4.74
C ALA A 293 -1.63 -15.60 -5.40
N GLN A 294 -1.48 -15.88 -6.69
CA GLN A 294 -2.33 -16.84 -7.39
C GLN A 294 -2.17 -18.28 -6.87
N ALA A 295 -0.93 -18.69 -6.58
CA ALA A 295 -0.65 -20.02 -6.02
C ALA A 295 -1.30 -20.17 -4.63
N LEU A 296 -1.11 -19.21 -3.73
CA LEU A 296 -1.73 -19.20 -2.40
C LEU A 296 -3.27 -19.23 -2.51
N CYS A 297 -3.83 -18.40 -3.38
CA CYS A 297 -5.27 -18.35 -3.62
C CYS A 297 -5.82 -19.71 -4.05
N LYS A 298 -5.23 -20.33 -5.06
CA LYS A 298 -5.65 -21.66 -5.57
C LYS A 298 -5.48 -22.75 -4.51
N ALA A 299 -4.40 -22.73 -3.74
CA ALA A 299 -4.15 -23.71 -2.69
C ALA A 299 -5.16 -23.58 -1.52
N LEU A 300 -5.58 -22.37 -1.18
CA LEU A 300 -6.65 -22.13 -0.20
C LEU A 300 -8.01 -22.63 -0.73
N GLN A 301 -8.34 -22.32 -1.99
CA GLN A 301 -9.58 -22.78 -2.63
C GLN A 301 -9.64 -24.32 -2.73
N ALA A 302 -8.53 -24.99 -3.04
CA ALA A 302 -8.43 -26.45 -3.04
C ALA A 302 -8.68 -27.09 -1.65
N ARG A 303 -8.66 -26.29 -0.59
CA ARG A 303 -8.96 -26.67 0.79
C ARG A 303 -10.33 -26.19 1.26
N ASP A 304 -11.23 -25.86 0.30
CA ASP A 304 -12.58 -25.34 0.52
C ASP A 304 -12.63 -23.99 1.25
N ILE A 305 -11.55 -23.21 1.22
CA ILE A 305 -11.52 -21.86 1.78
C ILE A 305 -11.99 -20.87 0.72
N ARG A 306 -13.06 -20.16 1.03
CA ARG A 306 -13.69 -19.20 0.13
C ARG A 306 -12.86 -17.95 -0.01
N ILE A 307 -12.64 -17.51 -1.26
CA ILE A 307 -11.95 -16.27 -1.61
C ILE A 307 -12.97 -15.30 -2.25
N VAL A 308 -13.03 -14.09 -1.73
CA VAL A 308 -13.86 -13.01 -2.27
C VAL A 308 -13.50 -12.78 -3.74
N SER A 309 -14.47 -12.52 -4.59
CA SER A 309 -14.35 -12.41 -6.05
C SER A 309 -13.79 -13.66 -6.77
N GLY A 310 -13.70 -14.80 -6.07
CA GLY A 310 -13.26 -16.07 -6.65
C GLY A 310 -11.79 -16.12 -7.05
N GLY A 311 -10.93 -15.17 -6.61
CA GLY A 311 -9.51 -15.20 -6.96
C GLY A 311 -8.80 -13.86 -6.79
N THR A 312 -7.61 -13.74 -7.40
CA THR A 312 -6.82 -12.51 -7.41
C THR A 312 -6.12 -12.28 -8.74
N ASP A 313 -6.02 -11.00 -9.14
CA ASP A 313 -5.26 -10.54 -10.30
C ASP A 313 -3.99 -9.76 -9.87
N ASN A 314 -3.77 -9.59 -8.56
CA ASN A 314 -2.67 -8.79 -8.03
C ASN A 314 -1.93 -9.49 -6.88
N HIS A 315 -1.44 -8.76 -5.90
CA HIS A 315 -0.59 -9.23 -4.80
C HIS A 315 -1.36 -9.66 -3.55
N LEU A 316 -2.69 -9.50 -3.50
CA LEU A 316 -3.50 -9.75 -2.31
C LEU A 316 -4.76 -10.54 -2.63
N MET A 317 -5.37 -11.12 -1.59
CA MET A 317 -6.67 -11.76 -1.62
C MET A 317 -7.43 -11.54 -0.31
N LEU A 318 -8.75 -11.67 -0.35
CA LEU A 318 -9.60 -11.66 0.82
C LEU A 318 -10.18 -13.06 1.03
N VAL A 319 -9.91 -13.63 2.20
CA VAL A 319 -10.53 -14.87 2.67
C VAL A 319 -11.88 -14.54 3.30
N ASP A 320 -12.92 -15.24 2.91
CA ASP A 320 -14.27 -15.14 3.47
C ASP A 320 -14.50 -16.28 4.48
N LEU A 321 -14.75 -15.89 5.73
CA LEU A 321 -14.93 -16.81 6.86
C LEU A 321 -16.40 -17.05 7.22
N THR A 322 -17.36 -16.56 6.42
CA THR A 322 -18.80 -16.68 6.75
C THR A 322 -19.29 -18.12 6.89
N ASN A 323 -18.61 -19.08 6.26
CA ASN A 323 -18.91 -20.52 6.35
C ASN A 323 -18.26 -21.21 7.55
N TYR A 324 -17.51 -20.48 8.38
CA TYR A 324 -16.82 -20.99 9.56
C TYR A 324 -17.38 -20.33 10.82
N ASP A 325 -17.38 -21.03 11.95
CA ASP A 325 -17.66 -20.45 13.26
C ASP A 325 -16.43 -19.69 13.78
N LEU A 326 -15.97 -18.72 12.96
CA LEU A 326 -14.75 -17.99 13.18
C LEU A 326 -14.88 -16.55 12.69
N THR A 327 -14.37 -15.59 13.45
CA THR A 327 -14.32 -14.18 13.03
C THR A 327 -12.94 -13.81 12.51
N GLY A 328 -12.87 -12.74 11.69
CA GLY A 328 -11.60 -12.21 11.25
C GLY A 328 -10.67 -11.86 12.42
N LYS A 329 -11.22 -11.25 13.49
CA LYS A 329 -10.47 -10.92 14.71
C LYS A 329 -9.92 -12.16 15.43
N ALA A 330 -10.71 -13.22 15.52
CA ALA A 330 -10.25 -14.46 16.16
C ALA A 330 -9.18 -15.15 15.33
N LEU A 331 -9.39 -15.23 13.99
CA LEU A 331 -8.39 -15.84 13.11
C LEU A 331 -7.09 -15.03 13.05
N GLU A 332 -7.14 -13.69 13.02
CA GLU A 332 -5.96 -12.82 13.09
C GLU A 332 -5.07 -13.20 14.29
N LYS A 333 -5.69 -13.37 15.47
CA LYS A 333 -4.97 -13.77 16.70
C LYS A 333 -4.39 -15.19 16.59
N LEU A 334 -5.16 -16.16 16.13
CA LEU A 334 -4.71 -17.55 15.99
C LEU A 334 -3.57 -17.71 14.97
N LEU A 335 -3.64 -16.95 13.88
CA LEU A 335 -2.56 -16.91 12.88
C LEU A 335 -1.28 -16.30 13.46
N ASP A 336 -1.38 -15.22 14.22
CA ASP A 336 -0.21 -14.62 14.88
C ASP A 336 0.45 -15.60 15.85
N GLU A 337 -0.34 -16.29 16.67
CA GLU A 337 0.15 -17.40 17.53
C GLU A 337 0.78 -18.54 16.71
N ALA A 338 0.31 -18.78 15.48
CA ALA A 338 0.88 -19.76 14.55
C ALA A 338 2.09 -19.22 13.75
N HIS A 339 2.61 -18.04 14.08
CA HIS A 339 3.70 -17.36 13.40
C HIS A 339 3.38 -16.96 11.95
N ILE A 340 2.11 -16.62 11.69
CA ILE A 340 1.64 -16.06 10.42
C ILE A 340 1.03 -14.68 10.70
N THR A 341 1.68 -13.63 10.25
CA THR A 341 1.18 -12.27 10.44
C THR A 341 0.23 -11.90 9.30
N ALA A 342 -1.02 -11.62 9.64
CA ALA A 342 -2.08 -11.21 8.70
C ALA A 342 -2.98 -10.16 9.38
N ASN A 343 -3.90 -9.55 8.66
CA ASN A 343 -4.85 -8.64 9.28
C ASN A 343 -6.31 -9.02 8.98
N LYS A 344 -7.18 -8.88 9.99
CA LYS A 344 -8.62 -8.94 9.79
C LYS A 344 -9.06 -7.86 8.78
N ASN A 345 -10.06 -8.17 8.01
CA ASN A 345 -10.62 -7.28 7.01
C ASN A 345 -12.12 -7.53 6.83
N THR A 346 -12.89 -6.46 6.65
CA THR A 346 -14.27 -6.60 6.19
C THR A 346 -14.31 -7.24 4.80
N ILE A 347 -15.37 -7.99 4.55
CA ILE A 347 -15.71 -8.48 3.21
C ILE A 347 -16.92 -7.70 2.69
N PRO A 348 -17.19 -7.65 1.37
CA PRO A 348 -18.39 -7.02 0.84
C PRO A 348 -19.65 -7.60 1.51
N ASN A 349 -20.55 -6.71 1.93
CA ASN A 349 -21.77 -7.06 2.67
C ASN A 349 -21.50 -7.81 3.99
N ASP A 350 -20.42 -7.49 4.69
CA ASP A 350 -20.01 -8.16 5.93
C ASP A 350 -21.12 -8.07 7.01
N PRO A 351 -21.60 -9.23 7.53
CA PRO A 351 -22.62 -9.24 8.56
C PRO A 351 -22.10 -8.77 9.93
N LYS A 352 -20.79 -8.60 10.10
CA LYS A 352 -20.14 -8.21 11.35
C LYS A 352 -19.59 -6.79 11.29
N SER A 353 -19.39 -6.19 12.46
CA SER A 353 -18.81 -4.84 12.54
C SER A 353 -17.35 -4.81 12.07
N PRO A 354 -16.82 -3.63 11.63
CA PRO A 354 -15.42 -3.48 11.22
C PRO A 354 -14.38 -3.82 12.29
N PHE A 355 -14.77 -3.89 13.57
CA PHE A 355 -13.89 -4.26 14.68
C PHE A 355 -13.78 -5.78 14.86
N VAL A 356 -14.68 -6.56 14.28
CA VAL A 356 -14.77 -8.03 14.39
C VAL A 356 -14.45 -8.69 13.06
N THR A 357 -15.11 -8.27 12.00
CA THR A 357 -15.02 -8.71 10.59
C THR A 357 -15.33 -10.19 10.35
N SER A 358 -15.66 -10.52 9.11
CA SER A 358 -15.84 -11.89 8.64
C SER A 358 -14.75 -12.33 7.67
N GLY A 359 -13.67 -11.57 7.55
CA GLY A 359 -12.59 -11.88 6.61
C GLY A 359 -11.19 -11.62 7.14
N ILE A 360 -10.22 -12.16 6.39
CA ILE A 360 -8.79 -11.92 6.53
C ILE A 360 -8.23 -11.47 5.18
N ARG A 361 -7.40 -10.44 5.19
CA ARG A 361 -6.62 -10.05 4.02
C ARG A 361 -5.24 -10.68 4.07
N LEU A 362 -4.84 -11.33 2.98
CA LEU A 362 -3.53 -11.94 2.78
C LEU A 362 -2.83 -11.30 1.57
N GLY A 363 -1.53 -11.15 1.65
CA GLY A 363 -0.72 -10.65 0.55
C GLY A 363 0.68 -11.28 0.53
N THR A 364 1.33 -11.24 -0.62
CA THR A 364 2.56 -11.99 -0.87
C THR A 364 3.84 -11.15 -1.03
N PRO A 365 3.85 -9.81 -1.00
CA PRO A 365 5.06 -9.03 -1.26
C PRO A 365 6.20 -9.35 -0.29
N ALA A 366 5.94 -9.34 1.03
CA ALA A 366 6.95 -9.59 2.05
C ALA A 366 7.46 -11.05 2.02
N ALA A 367 6.56 -12.03 1.88
CA ALA A 367 6.91 -13.44 1.75
C ALA A 367 7.78 -13.69 0.50
N THR A 368 7.47 -13.03 -0.63
CA THR A 368 8.27 -13.11 -1.85
C THR A 368 9.63 -12.42 -1.69
N SER A 369 9.69 -11.26 -1.03
CA SER A 369 10.98 -10.59 -0.71
C SER A 369 11.87 -11.45 0.20
N ARG A 370 11.26 -12.26 1.08
CA ARG A 370 11.96 -13.24 1.92
C ARG A 370 12.54 -14.40 1.10
N GLY A 371 12.00 -14.69 -0.08
CA GLY A 371 12.48 -15.75 -0.98
C GLY A 371 11.51 -16.90 -1.23
N LEU A 372 10.31 -16.86 -0.64
CA LEU A 372 9.29 -17.88 -0.87
C LEU A 372 8.83 -17.86 -2.33
N ASN A 373 8.56 -19.05 -2.86
CA ASN A 373 8.09 -19.25 -4.23
C ASN A 373 6.72 -19.94 -4.26
N THR A 374 6.19 -20.21 -5.44
CA THR A 374 4.86 -20.79 -5.64
C THR A 374 4.69 -22.17 -4.98
N ALA A 375 5.73 -22.98 -4.89
CA ALA A 375 5.66 -24.28 -4.20
C ALA A 375 5.56 -24.12 -2.67
N ASP A 376 6.21 -23.09 -2.13
CA ASP A 376 6.12 -22.77 -0.70
C ASP A 376 4.73 -22.24 -0.31
N MET A 377 4.00 -21.62 -1.26
CA MET A 377 2.63 -21.15 -1.02
C MET A 377 1.63 -22.28 -0.70
N GLU A 378 1.90 -23.48 -1.16
CA GLU A 378 1.13 -24.67 -0.78
C GLU A 378 1.24 -24.98 0.72
N GLN A 379 2.44 -24.88 1.26
CA GLN A 379 2.69 -25.09 2.69
C GLN A 379 2.11 -23.93 3.54
N VAL A 380 2.19 -22.69 3.05
CA VAL A 380 1.54 -21.54 3.69
C VAL A 380 0.02 -21.74 3.74
N ALA A 381 -0.59 -22.17 2.62
CA ALA A 381 -2.02 -22.45 2.56
C ALA A 381 -2.42 -23.61 3.49
N GLU A 382 -1.60 -24.64 3.60
CA GLU A 382 -1.79 -25.76 4.54
C GLU A 382 -1.82 -25.26 5.98
N ALA A 383 -0.82 -24.48 6.40
CA ALA A 383 -0.76 -23.91 7.75
C ALA A 383 -1.98 -23.04 8.07
N ILE A 384 -2.39 -22.15 7.15
CA ILE A 384 -3.59 -21.32 7.30
C ILE A 384 -4.85 -22.19 7.42
N SER A 385 -4.98 -23.22 6.57
CA SER A 385 -6.13 -24.12 6.57
C SER A 385 -6.27 -24.91 7.87
N ILE A 386 -5.15 -25.37 8.43
CA ILE A 386 -5.10 -26.03 9.73
C ILE A 386 -5.65 -25.11 10.82
N VAL A 387 -5.18 -23.86 10.87
CA VAL A 387 -5.64 -22.89 11.88
C VAL A 387 -7.14 -22.57 11.69
N ILE A 388 -7.62 -22.40 10.47
CA ILE A 388 -9.05 -22.15 10.20
C ILE A 388 -9.93 -23.32 10.64
N LYS A 389 -9.50 -24.56 10.41
CA LYS A 389 -10.31 -25.76 10.63
C LYS A 389 -10.19 -26.34 12.05
N GLU A 390 -9.02 -26.23 12.66
CA GLU A 390 -8.72 -26.85 13.95
C GLU A 390 -8.63 -25.82 15.10
N GLY A 391 -8.61 -24.51 14.79
CA GLY A 391 -8.47 -23.44 15.79
C GLY A 391 -7.20 -23.58 16.61
N GLU A 392 -7.29 -23.38 17.94
CA GLU A 392 -6.16 -23.47 18.87
C GLU A 392 -5.41 -24.81 18.80
N ALA A 393 -6.14 -25.91 18.56
CA ALA A 393 -5.54 -27.25 18.47
C ALA A 393 -4.59 -27.41 17.27
N GLY A 394 -4.78 -26.59 16.23
CA GLY A 394 -3.97 -26.61 15.01
C GLY A 394 -2.68 -25.78 15.11
N ILE A 395 -2.54 -24.88 16.10
CA ILE A 395 -1.43 -23.90 16.17
C ILE A 395 -0.07 -24.60 16.11
N GLY A 396 0.17 -25.62 16.92
CA GLY A 396 1.46 -26.32 16.95
C GLY A 396 1.84 -26.98 15.61
N LYS A 397 0.84 -27.51 14.88
CA LYS A 397 1.07 -28.07 13.54
C LYS A 397 1.44 -26.97 12.52
N ALA A 398 0.71 -25.86 12.56
CA ALA A 398 0.98 -24.71 11.69
C ALA A 398 2.37 -24.11 11.99
N GLN A 399 2.73 -23.91 13.26
CA GLN A 399 4.06 -23.45 13.68
C GLN A 399 5.19 -24.34 13.13
N ALA A 400 5.03 -25.66 13.11
CA ALA A 400 6.05 -26.58 12.58
C ALA A 400 6.28 -26.36 11.07
N ILE A 401 5.20 -26.13 10.31
CA ILE A 401 5.28 -25.82 8.88
C ILE A 401 5.97 -24.45 8.69
N ILE A 402 5.54 -23.43 9.42
CA ILE A 402 6.09 -22.07 9.30
C ILE A 402 7.57 -22.05 9.69
N LYS A 403 7.95 -22.78 10.75
CA LYS A 403 9.35 -22.90 11.14
C LYS A 403 10.21 -23.49 10.01
N THR A 404 9.73 -24.50 9.31
CA THR A 404 10.46 -25.08 8.17
C THR A 404 10.70 -24.04 7.08
N LEU A 405 9.71 -23.19 6.78
CA LEU A 405 9.84 -22.12 5.78
C LEU A 405 10.76 -21.00 6.26
N THR A 406 10.66 -20.58 7.52
CA THR A 406 11.51 -19.51 8.08
C THR A 406 12.96 -19.94 8.22
N ASP A 407 13.24 -21.21 8.56
CA ASP A 407 14.59 -21.78 8.59
C ASP A 407 15.20 -21.88 7.16
N LYS A 408 14.37 -22.18 6.15
CA LYS A 408 14.80 -22.25 4.74
C LYS A 408 15.15 -20.87 4.17
N TYR A 409 14.43 -19.82 4.61
CA TYR A 409 14.57 -18.46 4.13
C TYR A 409 14.78 -17.47 5.28
N PRO A 410 15.97 -17.47 5.92
CA PRO A 410 16.23 -16.50 6.99
C PRO A 410 16.30 -15.08 6.43
N LEU A 411 15.75 -14.10 7.20
CA LEU A 411 15.96 -12.67 6.90
C LEU A 411 17.38 -12.28 7.36
N VAL A 412 18.18 -11.70 6.44
CA VAL A 412 19.62 -11.39 6.65
C VAL A 412 19.82 -9.88 6.87
#